data_77695e1156c8bf5120507ee4cc3778e9
#
_entry.id   77695e1156c8bf5120507ee4cc3778e9
#
_cell.length_a   1.000
_cell.length_b   1.000
_cell.length_c   1.000
_cell.angle_alpha   90.00
_cell.angle_beta   90.00
_cell.angle_gamma   90.00
#
_symmetry.space_group_name_H-M   'P 1'
#
loop_
_entity.id
_entity.type
_entity.pdbx_description
1 polymer ?
#
loop_
_entity_poly.entity_id
_entity_poly.type
_entity_poly.pdbx_seq_one_letter_code
_entity_poly.pdbx_strand_id
1 'polypeptide(L)'
;MNRKQRRAVRVQGRDIDRGRTQPSAEAAGRLFGQAVWHQHHGKPNEAIKLYKQVLALQPDHAEACNNLGCVLLAQGKRDAASGCFERALVLVPQLFDEFDSVAALLCAVSPALAEGTKRAASAWPQRLPARDLLGSFDFAAIGSDALLRRVLESTTVRNVDLERFLTSIRLDLLRSASDGAAADETKLSFCCALAKQCFINEYVFATTAEEAAQAERLRQMLVESLAQGADVSALWPSAVAMYFPLHSLPNAQSLLDRAWPPALTEVLLQQVREPEQERQYRDSIPRLTAIEDHVSLQVRGQYEENPYPRWVHAASVAEPITIDEHLRNQFPSAPFHPLASASGVDILVAGCGTGRHPIEVARKYKDARVLALDLSLASLCYAKRKTPALLAHKIEYAQADILKLESIDRTFDLVDASGVLHHLSDVRAGWRALLKLLRPGGFMRLGLYSELARRGIVAARAFILERSYRPTPDDIRRCRQELLNSPLKDVARAGDFFSMSECRDLLFHVQERRLTLPEIKSFIAENGLRFIGFEFAPQVMQHYRNVFGGDRFMRDLDRWHAFETEKPDTFAGMYQFWLQKD
;
A
#
# COMPACT_ATOMS: atom_id res chain seq x y z
N MET A 1 -52.72 -3.69 8.65
CA MET A 1 -51.99 -2.46 8.90
C MET A 1 -51.93 -1.60 7.62
N ASN A 2 -52.47 -0.38 7.69
CA ASN A 2 -52.62 0.54 6.55
C ASN A 2 -51.28 1.18 6.19
N ARG A 3 -51.11 1.57 4.91
CA ARG A 3 -49.87 2.17 4.35
C ARG A 3 -49.32 3.37 5.17
N LYS A 4 -50.18 4.12 5.85
CA LYS A 4 -49.84 5.20 6.80
C LYS A 4 -49.19 4.69 8.09
N GLN A 5 -49.63 3.55 8.62
CA GLN A 5 -49.04 2.94 9.83
C GLN A 5 -47.65 2.35 9.56
N ARG A 6 -47.39 1.80 8.35
CA ARG A 6 -46.06 1.33 7.95
C ARG A 6 -45.06 2.48 7.74
N ARG A 7 -45.56 3.66 7.35
CA ARG A 7 -44.70 4.86 7.20
C ARG A 7 -44.32 5.48 8.54
N ALA A 8 -45.24 5.49 9.52
CA ALA A 8 -44.99 5.99 10.87
C ALA A 8 -43.99 5.12 11.65
N VAL A 9 -44.08 3.79 11.54
CA VAL A 9 -43.15 2.84 12.16
C VAL A 9 -41.74 2.97 11.53
N ARG A 10 -41.67 3.27 10.21
CA ARG A 10 -40.37 3.46 9.52
C ARG A 10 -39.71 4.81 9.82
N VAL A 11 -40.47 5.84 10.19
CA VAL A 11 -39.95 7.16 10.58
C VAL A 11 -39.51 7.14 12.05
N GLN A 12 -40.27 6.51 12.95
CA GLN A 12 -39.88 6.35 14.35
C GLN A 12 -38.64 5.45 14.55
N GLY A 13 -38.45 4.41 13.71
CA GLY A 13 -37.26 3.56 13.78
C GLY A 13 -35.97 4.26 13.29
N ARG A 14 -36.07 5.27 12.41
CA ARG A 14 -34.91 6.03 11.93
C ARG A 14 -34.45 7.14 12.88
N ASP A 15 -35.37 7.76 13.62
CA ASP A 15 -35.04 8.80 14.59
C ASP A 15 -34.52 8.25 15.93
N ILE A 16 -34.91 7.01 16.28
CA ILE A 16 -34.42 6.34 17.49
C ILE A 16 -32.96 5.89 17.33
N ASP A 17 -32.51 5.55 16.13
CA ASP A 17 -31.14 5.07 15.88
C ASP A 17 -30.14 6.23 15.73
N ARG A 18 -30.55 7.38 15.16
CA ARG A 18 -29.70 8.58 15.05
C ARG A 18 -29.44 9.29 16.38
N GLY A 19 -30.34 9.20 17.34
CA GLY A 19 -30.20 9.83 18.67
C GLY A 19 -29.38 9.01 19.67
N ARG A 20 -29.16 7.70 19.42
CA ARG A 20 -28.39 6.81 20.31
C ARG A 20 -26.93 6.67 19.94
N THR A 21 -26.53 6.99 18.72
CA THR A 21 -25.16 6.82 18.23
C THR A 21 -24.22 7.99 18.59
N GLN A 22 -24.70 9.21 18.62
CA GLN A 22 -23.87 10.38 18.98
C GLN A 22 -23.37 10.40 20.44
N PRO A 23 -24.20 10.15 21.47
CA PRO A 23 -23.73 10.13 22.86
C PRO A 23 -22.73 9.01 23.18
N SER A 24 -22.83 7.86 22.49
CA SER A 24 -21.91 6.72 22.69
C SER A 24 -20.54 6.99 22.04
N ALA A 25 -20.50 7.63 20.88
CA ALA A 25 -19.27 7.98 20.18
C ALA A 25 -18.46 9.04 20.94
N GLU A 26 -19.11 10.09 21.43
CA GLU A 26 -18.46 11.10 22.28
C GLU A 26 -17.95 10.52 23.61
N ALA A 27 -18.72 9.61 24.22
CA ALA A 27 -18.30 8.92 25.44
C ALA A 27 -17.08 8.03 25.17
N ALA A 28 -17.08 7.28 24.07
CA ALA A 28 -15.95 6.46 23.65
C ALA A 28 -14.70 7.30 23.38
N GLY A 29 -14.83 8.43 22.69
CA GLY A 29 -13.72 9.36 22.44
C GLY A 29 -13.09 9.93 23.72
N ARG A 30 -13.94 10.34 24.71
CA ARG A 30 -13.42 10.79 26.03
C ARG A 30 -12.70 9.67 26.78
N LEU A 31 -13.26 8.47 26.81
CA LEU A 31 -12.65 7.31 27.45
C LEU A 31 -11.33 6.91 26.76
N PHE A 32 -11.29 6.98 25.43
CA PHE A 32 -10.08 6.73 24.65
C PHE A 32 -8.96 7.72 25.01
N GLY A 33 -9.25 9.02 25.04
CA GLY A 33 -8.29 10.04 25.45
C GLY A 33 -7.74 9.80 26.88
N GLN A 34 -8.61 9.42 27.83
CA GLN A 34 -8.20 9.06 29.18
C GLN A 34 -7.33 7.79 29.20
N ALA A 35 -7.68 6.77 28.39
CA ALA A 35 -6.91 5.55 28.30
C ALA A 35 -5.47 5.81 27.77
N VAL A 36 -5.35 6.61 26.72
CA VAL A 36 -4.05 7.06 26.16
C VAL A 36 -3.25 7.83 27.22
N TRP A 37 -3.89 8.74 27.94
CA TRP A 37 -3.22 9.48 29.03
C TRP A 37 -2.66 8.53 30.10
N HIS A 38 -3.47 7.57 30.59
CA HIS A 38 -3.02 6.56 31.57
C HIS A 38 -1.88 5.69 31.06
N GLN A 39 -1.94 5.29 29.78
CA GLN A 39 -0.87 4.53 29.14
C GLN A 39 0.46 5.29 29.17
N HIS A 40 0.48 6.56 28.80
CA HIS A 40 1.67 7.42 28.79
C HIS A 40 2.19 7.75 30.21
N HIS A 41 1.33 7.69 31.23
CA HIS A 41 1.69 7.98 32.61
C HIS A 41 1.99 6.71 33.44
N GLY A 42 2.27 5.58 32.79
CA GLY A 42 2.70 4.35 33.44
C GLY A 42 1.63 3.67 34.30
N LYS A 43 0.34 3.86 33.97
CA LYS A 43 -0.81 3.24 34.64
C LYS A 43 -1.50 2.21 33.75
N PRO A 44 -0.84 1.07 33.44
CA PRO A 44 -1.33 0.14 32.43
C PRO A 44 -2.66 -0.54 32.79
N ASN A 45 -2.95 -0.79 34.06
CA ASN A 45 -4.20 -1.44 34.47
C ASN A 45 -5.42 -0.53 34.25
N GLU A 46 -5.29 0.76 34.53
CA GLU A 46 -6.30 1.78 34.28
C GLU A 46 -6.51 1.96 32.77
N ALA A 47 -5.43 2.00 31.98
CA ALA A 47 -5.50 2.07 30.54
C ALA A 47 -6.26 0.87 29.95
N ILE A 48 -5.94 -0.37 30.37
CA ILE A 48 -6.63 -1.59 29.94
C ILE A 48 -8.14 -1.52 30.24
N LYS A 49 -8.50 -1.08 31.47
CA LYS A 49 -9.91 -0.95 31.86
C LYS A 49 -10.65 0.02 30.94
N LEU A 50 -10.06 1.17 30.68
CA LEU A 50 -10.67 2.20 29.83
C LEU A 50 -10.74 1.78 28.35
N TYR A 51 -9.68 1.18 27.76
CA TYR A 51 -9.75 0.64 26.41
C TYR A 51 -10.85 -0.41 26.26
N LYS A 52 -11.03 -1.31 27.25
CA LYS A 52 -12.13 -2.27 27.25
C LYS A 52 -13.51 -1.60 27.29
N GLN A 53 -13.63 -0.49 28.01
CA GLN A 53 -14.88 0.30 28.02
C GLN A 53 -15.11 0.98 26.66
N VAL A 54 -14.08 1.51 26.00
CA VAL A 54 -14.18 2.03 24.63
C VAL A 54 -14.69 0.94 23.69
N LEU A 55 -14.09 -0.26 23.74
CA LEU A 55 -14.48 -1.39 22.88
C LEU A 55 -15.86 -1.97 23.20
N ALA A 56 -16.37 -1.76 24.42
CA ALA A 56 -17.75 -2.10 24.76
C ALA A 56 -18.77 -1.12 24.15
N LEU A 57 -18.38 0.17 24.01
CA LEU A 57 -19.21 1.19 23.38
C LEU A 57 -19.08 1.22 21.85
N GLN A 58 -17.87 1.01 21.36
CA GLN A 58 -17.50 0.96 19.95
C GLN A 58 -16.63 -0.28 19.67
N PRO A 59 -17.24 -1.42 19.35
CA PRO A 59 -16.49 -2.65 19.09
C PRO A 59 -15.53 -2.59 17.89
N ASP A 60 -15.72 -1.65 16.97
CA ASP A 60 -14.95 -1.42 15.75
C ASP A 60 -13.91 -0.29 15.88
N HIS A 61 -13.58 0.14 17.12
CA HIS A 61 -12.54 1.14 17.35
C HIS A 61 -11.14 0.52 17.24
N ALA A 62 -10.57 0.52 16.02
CA ALA A 62 -9.30 -0.13 15.70
C ALA A 62 -8.11 0.35 16.53
N GLU A 63 -8.00 1.68 16.75
CA GLU A 63 -6.92 2.26 17.56
C GLU A 63 -6.99 1.82 19.02
N ALA A 64 -8.20 1.66 19.57
CA ALA A 64 -8.37 1.12 20.92
C ALA A 64 -7.95 -0.35 21.00
N CYS A 65 -8.24 -1.16 19.96
CA CYS A 65 -7.73 -2.53 19.85
C CYS A 65 -6.20 -2.54 19.81
N ASN A 66 -5.59 -1.74 18.93
CA ASN A 66 -4.14 -1.67 18.79
C ASN A 66 -3.46 -1.25 20.10
N ASN A 67 -3.92 -0.16 20.72
CA ASN A 67 -3.32 0.36 21.96
C ASN A 67 -3.52 -0.59 23.14
N LEU A 68 -4.68 -1.26 23.24
CA LEU A 68 -4.89 -2.32 24.22
C LEU A 68 -3.89 -3.46 24.02
N GLY A 69 -3.67 -3.88 22.76
CA GLY A 69 -2.65 -4.88 22.40
C GLY A 69 -1.26 -4.48 22.88
N CYS A 70 -0.85 -3.22 22.62
CA CYS A 70 0.45 -2.70 23.09
C CYS A 70 0.60 -2.77 24.62
N VAL A 71 -0.43 -2.37 25.37
CA VAL A 71 -0.38 -2.42 26.86
C VAL A 71 -0.37 -3.84 27.38
N LEU A 72 -1.13 -4.76 26.76
CA LEU A 72 -1.15 -6.18 27.13
C LEU A 72 0.21 -6.84 26.84
N LEU A 73 0.82 -6.54 25.69
CA LEU A 73 2.13 -7.04 25.32
C LEU A 73 3.21 -6.58 26.31
N ALA A 74 3.19 -5.31 26.70
CA ALA A 74 4.09 -4.78 27.73
C ALA A 74 3.93 -5.47 29.09
N GLN A 75 2.75 -6.06 29.37
CA GLN A 75 2.50 -6.89 30.56
C GLN A 75 2.84 -8.39 30.36
N GLY A 76 3.41 -8.78 29.21
CA GLY A 76 3.72 -10.17 28.87
C GLY A 76 2.51 -11.04 28.49
N LYS A 77 1.32 -10.46 28.33
CA LYS A 77 0.06 -11.16 27.95
C LYS A 77 -0.03 -11.34 26.44
N ARG A 78 0.86 -12.15 25.85
CA ARG A 78 1.08 -12.26 24.40
C ARG A 78 -0.16 -12.70 23.63
N ASP A 79 -0.86 -13.75 24.06
CA ASP A 79 -2.04 -14.27 23.35
C ASP A 79 -3.18 -13.24 23.28
N ALA A 80 -3.43 -12.58 24.41
CA ALA A 80 -4.45 -11.52 24.46
C ALA A 80 -4.05 -10.29 23.61
N ALA A 81 -2.76 -9.97 23.56
CA ALA A 81 -2.23 -8.90 22.72
C ALA A 81 -2.37 -9.26 21.23
N SER A 82 -2.01 -10.50 20.85
CA SER A 82 -2.16 -11.01 19.47
C SER A 82 -3.59 -10.89 18.98
N GLY A 83 -4.59 -11.32 19.76
CA GLY A 83 -6.00 -11.17 19.40
C GLY A 83 -6.46 -9.72 19.26
N CYS A 84 -5.90 -8.80 20.07
CA CYS A 84 -6.17 -7.36 19.91
C CYS A 84 -5.59 -6.79 18.61
N PHE A 85 -4.36 -7.16 18.26
CA PHE A 85 -3.72 -6.73 17.01
C PHE A 85 -4.39 -7.34 15.78
N GLU A 86 -4.76 -8.62 15.82
CA GLU A 86 -5.53 -9.26 14.75
C GLU A 86 -6.84 -8.50 14.48
N ARG A 87 -7.57 -8.16 15.54
CA ARG A 87 -8.80 -7.39 15.40
C ARG A 87 -8.57 -5.98 14.85
N ALA A 88 -7.52 -5.29 15.31
CA ALA A 88 -7.14 -3.97 14.79
C ALA A 88 -6.80 -4.05 13.28
N LEU A 89 -6.05 -5.08 12.86
CA LEU A 89 -5.69 -5.33 11.47
C LEU A 89 -6.92 -5.62 10.59
N VAL A 90 -7.89 -6.37 11.09
CA VAL A 90 -9.15 -6.62 10.37
C VAL A 90 -9.95 -5.34 10.16
N LEU A 91 -9.98 -4.47 11.17
CA LEU A 91 -10.73 -3.20 11.12
C LEU A 91 -10.06 -2.15 10.25
N VAL A 92 -8.75 -1.97 10.41
CA VAL A 92 -7.94 -0.97 9.72
C VAL A 92 -6.57 -1.57 9.35
N PRO A 93 -6.47 -2.30 8.23
CA PRO A 93 -5.22 -2.93 7.79
C PRO A 93 -4.05 -1.94 7.69
N GLN A 94 -4.32 -0.67 7.37
CA GLN A 94 -3.31 0.37 7.20
C GLN A 94 -2.55 0.74 8.49
N LEU A 95 -3.08 0.40 9.67
CA LEU A 95 -2.33 0.55 10.93
C LEU A 95 -1.02 -0.25 10.95
N PHE A 96 -0.90 -1.21 10.06
CA PHE A 96 0.24 -2.14 9.94
C PHE A 96 1.04 -1.94 8.64
N ASP A 97 0.73 -0.91 7.84
CA ASP A 97 1.50 -0.57 6.63
C ASP A 97 2.83 0.16 6.97
N GLU A 98 3.03 0.50 8.25
CA GLU A 98 4.22 1.19 8.69
C GLU A 98 5.45 0.26 8.74
N PHE A 99 6.56 0.86 8.42
CA PHE A 99 7.89 0.29 8.27
C PHE A 99 8.34 -0.55 9.48
N ASP A 100 8.85 -1.76 9.26
CA ASP A 100 9.45 -2.68 10.26
C ASP A 100 8.60 -2.97 11.51
N SER A 101 7.61 -2.15 11.85
CA SER A 101 6.83 -2.26 13.08
C SER A 101 6.05 -3.57 13.15
N VAL A 102 5.52 -4.04 12.02
CA VAL A 102 4.70 -5.27 11.96
C VAL A 102 5.53 -6.51 12.25
N ALA A 103 6.72 -6.63 11.65
CA ALA A 103 7.61 -7.77 11.89
C ALA A 103 8.09 -7.82 13.36
N ALA A 104 8.46 -6.66 13.92
CA ALA A 104 8.84 -6.56 15.33
C ALA A 104 7.67 -6.95 16.25
N LEU A 105 6.45 -6.50 15.92
CA LEU A 105 5.25 -6.85 16.66
C LEU A 105 4.97 -8.35 16.62
N LEU A 106 5.00 -8.97 15.43
CA LEU A 106 4.80 -10.40 15.23
C LEU A 106 5.81 -11.21 16.05
N CYS A 107 7.10 -10.84 16.01
CA CYS A 107 8.13 -11.50 16.80
C CYS A 107 7.94 -11.29 18.32
N ALA A 108 7.42 -10.15 18.75
CA ALA A 108 7.18 -9.88 20.17
C ALA A 108 6.02 -10.73 20.73
N VAL A 109 4.97 -11.00 19.93
CA VAL A 109 3.84 -11.83 20.36
C VAL A 109 4.08 -13.32 20.15
N SER A 110 4.89 -13.73 19.15
CA SER A 110 5.15 -15.14 18.79
C SER A 110 6.61 -15.52 19.03
N PRO A 111 6.94 -16.22 20.15
CA PRO A 111 8.30 -16.69 20.41
C PRO A 111 8.84 -17.65 19.35
N ALA A 112 7.98 -18.51 18.78
CA ALA A 112 8.35 -19.44 17.71
C ALA A 112 8.80 -18.69 16.45
N LEU A 113 8.06 -17.63 16.08
CA LEU A 113 8.39 -16.79 14.95
C LEU A 113 9.68 -15.99 15.19
N ALA A 114 9.87 -15.44 16.39
CA ALA A 114 11.09 -14.72 16.77
C ALA A 114 12.34 -15.60 16.66
N GLU A 115 12.28 -16.81 17.19
CA GLU A 115 13.40 -17.76 17.13
C GLU A 115 13.66 -18.22 15.70
N GLY A 116 12.59 -18.57 14.96
CA GLY A 116 12.70 -18.99 13.56
C GLY A 116 13.28 -17.91 12.67
N THR A 117 12.85 -16.66 12.82
CA THR A 117 13.36 -15.51 12.10
C THR A 117 14.85 -15.28 12.37
N LYS A 118 15.26 -15.34 13.63
CA LYS A 118 16.66 -15.22 14.02
C LYS A 118 17.54 -16.32 13.42
N ARG A 119 17.08 -17.58 13.44
CA ARG A 119 17.82 -18.70 12.85
C ARG A 119 17.92 -18.59 11.34
N ALA A 120 16.83 -18.21 10.67
CA ALA A 120 16.83 -17.99 9.23
C ALA A 120 17.81 -16.90 8.82
N ALA A 121 17.82 -15.77 9.54
CA ALA A 121 18.76 -14.66 9.30
C ALA A 121 20.22 -15.10 9.49
N SER A 122 20.52 -15.87 10.53
CA SER A 122 21.87 -16.35 10.84
C SER A 122 22.40 -17.40 9.85
N ALA A 123 21.51 -18.23 9.30
CA ALA A 123 21.88 -19.29 8.36
C ALA A 123 21.93 -18.80 6.89
N TRP A 124 21.35 -17.63 6.61
CA TRP A 124 21.25 -17.13 5.23
C TRP A 124 22.61 -17.05 4.51
N PRO A 125 22.76 -17.50 3.24
CA PRO A 125 21.70 -17.88 2.30
C PRO A 125 21.22 -19.35 2.38
N GLN A 126 21.70 -20.14 3.33
CA GLN A 126 21.26 -21.52 3.53
C GLN A 126 19.79 -21.55 3.95
N ARG A 127 19.01 -22.45 3.33
CA ARG A 127 17.60 -22.68 3.66
C ARG A 127 17.49 -23.81 4.66
N LEU A 128 17.25 -23.46 5.91
CA LEU A 128 16.99 -24.48 6.94
C LEU A 128 15.58 -25.06 6.79
N PRO A 129 15.37 -26.37 7.01
CA PRO A 129 14.04 -26.95 7.09
C PRO A 129 13.26 -26.39 8.30
N ALA A 130 11.93 -26.47 8.26
CA ALA A 130 11.06 -25.91 9.29
C ALA A 130 11.41 -26.40 10.70
N ARG A 131 11.73 -27.71 10.87
CA ARG A 131 12.14 -28.29 12.16
C ARG A 131 13.39 -27.62 12.76
N ASP A 132 14.36 -27.26 11.93
CA ASP A 132 15.62 -26.65 12.37
C ASP A 132 15.42 -25.14 12.64
N LEU A 133 14.52 -24.48 11.88
CA LEU A 133 14.13 -23.10 12.13
C LEU A 133 13.37 -22.95 13.44
N LEU A 134 12.40 -23.82 13.69
CA LEU A 134 11.50 -23.72 14.84
C LEU A 134 12.08 -24.35 16.11
N GLY A 135 13.06 -25.24 15.99
CA GLY A 135 13.77 -25.85 17.12
C GLY A 135 12.85 -26.67 18.02
N SER A 136 12.56 -26.16 19.20
CA SER A 136 11.67 -26.84 20.18
C SER A 136 10.18 -26.63 19.89
N PHE A 137 9.82 -25.73 18.96
CA PHE A 137 8.43 -25.50 18.54
C PHE A 137 8.08 -26.41 17.38
N ASP A 138 6.83 -26.86 17.34
CA ASP A 138 6.28 -27.54 16.16
C ASP A 138 5.78 -26.54 15.11
N PHE A 139 5.42 -27.04 13.93
CA PHE A 139 4.88 -26.18 12.85
C PHE A 139 3.56 -25.51 13.24
N ALA A 140 2.76 -26.15 14.12
CA ALA A 140 1.48 -25.58 14.55
C ALA A 140 1.66 -24.27 15.30
N ALA A 141 2.82 -24.06 15.95
CA ALA A 141 3.12 -22.80 16.64
C ALA A 141 3.14 -21.56 15.74
N ILE A 142 3.45 -21.72 14.45
CA ILE A 142 3.37 -20.64 13.45
C ILE A 142 2.15 -20.82 12.50
N GLY A 143 1.82 -22.06 12.18
CA GLY A 143 0.74 -22.39 11.25
C GLY A 143 -0.65 -22.00 11.77
N SER A 144 -0.87 -22.07 13.08
CA SER A 144 -2.11 -21.64 13.73
C SER A 144 -2.12 -20.16 14.16
N ASP A 145 -0.99 -19.44 14.02
CA ASP A 145 -0.91 -18.02 14.39
C ASP A 145 -1.81 -17.17 13.47
N ALA A 146 -2.97 -16.78 14.00
CA ALA A 146 -3.98 -16.04 13.27
C ALA A 146 -3.48 -14.64 12.86
N LEU A 147 -2.73 -13.95 13.72
CA LEU A 147 -2.18 -12.63 13.41
C LEU A 147 -1.16 -12.71 12.27
N LEU A 148 -0.22 -13.68 12.32
CA LEU A 148 0.74 -13.90 11.25
C LEU A 148 0.04 -14.18 9.91
N ARG A 149 -0.93 -15.12 9.88
CA ARG A 149 -1.68 -15.42 8.66
C ARG A 149 -2.40 -14.19 8.13
N ARG A 150 -3.05 -13.41 9.00
CA ARG A 150 -3.76 -12.20 8.59
C ARG A 150 -2.81 -11.14 8.01
N VAL A 151 -1.61 -10.97 8.57
CA VAL A 151 -0.58 -10.09 8.00
C VAL A 151 -0.17 -10.57 6.61
N LEU A 152 0.12 -11.88 6.44
CA LEU A 152 0.49 -12.45 5.14
C LEU A 152 -0.58 -12.26 4.05
N GLU A 153 -1.86 -12.21 4.45
CA GLU A 153 -2.99 -12.04 3.54
C GLU A 153 -3.31 -10.56 3.21
N SER A 154 -2.84 -9.61 4.02
CA SER A 154 -3.35 -8.24 4.01
C SER A 154 -2.34 -7.18 3.59
N THR A 155 -1.05 -7.39 3.79
CA THR A 155 -0.01 -6.41 3.50
C THR A 155 1.29 -7.07 3.06
N THR A 156 2.15 -6.32 2.37
CA THR A 156 3.50 -6.79 2.01
C THR A 156 4.37 -6.86 3.26
N VAL A 157 5.05 -7.99 3.47
CA VAL A 157 6.05 -8.14 4.54
C VAL A 157 7.28 -7.31 4.20
N ARG A 158 7.52 -6.25 4.97
CA ARG A 158 8.60 -5.27 4.75
C ARG A 158 9.72 -5.42 5.77
N ASN A 159 10.23 -6.64 5.94
CA ASN A 159 11.36 -6.95 6.83
C ASN A 159 12.19 -8.08 6.26
N VAL A 160 13.49 -7.86 6.13
CA VAL A 160 14.44 -8.78 5.48
C VAL A 160 14.54 -10.12 6.22
N ASP A 161 14.57 -10.12 7.54
CA ASP A 161 14.77 -11.34 8.30
C ASP A 161 13.50 -12.19 8.32
N LEU A 162 12.33 -11.55 8.42
CA LEU A 162 11.04 -12.26 8.26
C LEU A 162 10.88 -12.79 6.82
N GLU A 163 11.29 -12.04 5.79
CA GLU A 163 11.32 -12.52 4.39
C GLU A 163 12.19 -13.79 4.27
N ARG A 164 13.39 -13.81 4.89
CA ARG A 164 14.30 -14.97 4.89
C ARG A 164 13.67 -16.19 5.56
N PHE A 165 13.00 -15.98 6.68
CA PHE A 165 12.25 -17.02 7.37
C PHE A 165 11.13 -17.58 6.49
N LEU A 166 10.26 -16.73 5.96
CA LEU A 166 9.16 -17.15 5.08
C LEU A 166 9.65 -17.82 3.81
N THR A 167 10.78 -17.38 3.25
CA THR A 167 11.42 -18.04 2.10
C THR A 167 11.85 -19.46 2.40
N SER A 168 12.39 -19.71 3.60
CA SER A 168 12.80 -21.05 4.03
C SER A 168 11.59 -21.95 4.29
N ILE A 169 10.56 -21.44 4.95
CA ILE A 169 9.28 -22.17 5.15
C ILE A 169 8.60 -22.47 3.82
N ARG A 170 8.64 -21.54 2.86
CA ARG A 170 8.09 -21.74 1.50
C ARG A 170 8.70 -22.96 0.82
N LEU A 171 10.02 -23.12 0.90
CA LEU A 171 10.72 -24.27 0.35
C LEU A 171 10.33 -25.58 1.05
N ASP A 172 10.18 -25.57 2.38
CA ASP A 172 9.76 -26.74 3.14
C ASP A 172 8.33 -27.19 2.76
N LEU A 173 7.43 -26.25 2.57
CA LEU A 173 6.06 -26.52 2.09
C LEU A 173 6.05 -27.05 0.65
N LEU A 174 6.90 -26.52 -0.24
CA LEU A 174 7.06 -27.03 -1.61
C LEU A 174 7.51 -28.50 -1.62
N ARG A 175 8.51 -28.83 -0.79
CA ARG A 175 8.98 -30.22 -0.62
C ARG A 175 7.86 -31.12 -0.12
N SER A 176 7.16 -30.71 0.93
CA SER A 176 6.00 -31.46 1.46
C SER A 176 4.93 -31.73 0.40
N ALA A 177 4.63 -30.74 -0.44
CA ALA A 177 3.67 -30.92 -1.54
C ALA A 177 4.19 -31.89 -2.61
N SER A 178 5.48 -31.79 -2.99
CA SER A 178 6.11 -32.65 -4.01
C SER A 178 6.23 -34.12 -3.55
N ASP A 179 6.44 -34.35 -2.25
CA ASP A 179 6.57 -35.68 -1.64
C ASP A 179 5.20 -36.35 -1.40
N GLY A 180 4.10 -35.72 -1.77
CA GLY A 180 2.74 -36.24 -1.59
C GLY A 180 2.28 -36.31 -0.14
N ALA A 181 2.90 -35.52 0.75
CA ALA A 181 2.53 -35.49 2.16
C ALA A 181 1.07 -35.06 2.34
N ALA A 182 0.35 -35.75 3.24
CA ALA A 182 -0.97 -35.31 3.65
C ALA A 182 -0.84 -33.94 4.36
N ALA A 183 -1.63 -32.97 3.93
CA ALA A 183 -1.72 -31.68 4.64
C ALA A 183 -2.88 -31.72 5.62
N ASP A 184 -2.55 -31.42 6.89
CA ASP A 184 -3.58 -31.03 7.84
C ASP A 184 -4.10 -29.62 7.50
N GLU A 185 -5.22 -29.24 8.10
CA GLU A 185 -5.86 -27.94 7.87
C GLU A 185 -4.96 -26.75 8.22
N THR A 186 -4.13 -26.89 9.26
CA THR A 186 -3.21 -25.86 9.73
C THR A 186 -2.12 -25.59 8.70
N LYS A 187 -1.49 -26.64 8.18
CA LYS A 187 -0.45 -26.53 7.14
C LYS A 187 -1.03 -25.97 5.84
N LEU A 188 -2.21 -26.44 5.43
CA LEU A 188 -2.89 -25.95 4.23
C LEU A 188 -3.24 -24.46 4.37
N SER A 189 -3.83 -24.05 5.49
CA SER A 189 -4.22 -22.66 5.75
C SER A 189 -3.01 -21.73 5.73
N PHE A 190 -1.89 -22.16 6.34
CA PHE A 190 -0.66 -21.36 6.30
C PHE A 190 -0.03 -21.31 4.90
N CYS A 191 -0.03 -22.43 4.15
CA CYS A 191 0.42 -22.46 2.76
C CYS A 191 -0.39 -21.48 1.89
N CYS A 192 -1.71 -21.44 2.06
CA CYS A 192 -2.59 -20.50 1.37
C CYS A 192 -2.30 -19.03 1.76
N ALA A 193 -2.07 -18.74 3.04
CA ALA A 193 -1.70 -17.39 3.48
C ALA A 193 -0.35 -16.94 2.89
N LEU A 194 0.64 -17.85 2.85
CA LEU A 194 1.93 -17.57 2.22
C LEU A 194 1.82 -17.44 0.70
N ALA A 195 0.94 -18.19 0.04
CA ALA A 195 0.65 -18.04 -1.38
C ALA A 195 0.02 -16.67 -1.69
N LYS A 196 -0.88 -16.17 -0.84
CA LYS A 196 -1.39 -14.80 -0.94
C LYS A 196 -0.29 -13.77 -0.79
N GLN A 197 0.62 -13.94 0.19
CA GLN A 197 1.76 -13.05 0.37
C GLN A 197 2.68 -13.03 -0.85
N CYS A 198 2.99 -14.21 -1.44
CA CYS A 198 3.81 -14.30 -2.63
C CYS A 198 3.15 -13.62 -3.85
N PHE A 199 1.82 -13.64 -3.93
CA PHE A 199 1.10 -12.92 -4.98
C PHE A 199 1.07 -11.40 -4.72
N ILE A 200 0.91 -10.96 -3.46
CA ILE A 200 0.93 -9.54 -3.08
C ILE A 200 2.31 -8.94 -3.36
N ASN A 201 3.39 -9.64 -3.00
CA ASN A 201 4.76 -9.19 -3.24
C ASN A 201 5.31 -9.53 -4.63
N GLU A 202 4.45 -10.08 -5.50
CA GLU A 202 4.75 -10.42 -6.90
C GLU A 202 5.97 -11.33 -7.03
N TYR A 203 6.09 -12.30 -6.13
CA TYR A 203 7.13 -13.33 -6.14
C TYR A 203 8.56 -12.78 -6.00
N VAL A 204 8.75 -11.70 -5.26
CA VAL A 204 10.06 -11.04 -5.06
C VAL A 204 11.03 -11.84 -4.20
N PHE A 205 10.56 -12.82 -3.44
CA PHE A 205 11.39 -13.66 -2.57
C PHE A 205 12.47 -14.40 -3.36
N ALA A 206 13.67 -14.46 -2.79
CA ALA A 206 14.78 -15.15 -3.40
C ALA A 206 14.47 -16.64 -3.63
N THR A 207 14.91 -17.17 -4.79
CA THR A 207 14.66 -18.55 -5.22
C THR A 207 15.98 -19.15 -5.72
N THR A 208 16.33 -20.38 -5.30
CA THR A 208 17.48 -21.10 -5.86
C THR A 208 17.10 -21.82 -7.16
N ALA A 209 18.09 -22.23 -7.95
CA ALA A 209 17.84 -22.96 -9.19
C ALA A 209 17.13 -24.31 -8.93
N GLU A 210 17.50 -25.01 -7.86
CA GLU A 210 16.89 -26.28 -7.45
C GLU A 210 15.45 -26.07 -6.98
N GLU A 211 15.19 -25.01 -6.19
CA GLU A 211 13.86 -24.63 -5.76
C GLU A 211 12.96 -24.30 -6.95
N ALA A 212 13.46 -23.50 -7.91
CA ALA A 212 12.73 -23.15 -9.12
C ALA A 212 12.39 -24.39 -9.98
N ALA A 213 13.35 -25.30 -10.13
CA ALA A 213 13.14 -26.53 -10.88
C ALA A 213 12.11 -27.46 -10.19
N GLN A 214 12.11 -27.51 -8.86
CA GLN A 214 11.12 -28.30 -8.10
C GLN A 214 9.72 -27.67 -8.22
N ALA A 215 9.60 -26.36 -8.09
CA ALA A 215 8.33 -25.65 -8.26
C ALA A 215 7.76 -25.84 -9.67
N GLU A 216 8.62 -25.79 -10.70
CA GLU A 216 8.22 -26.01 -12.10
C GLU A 216 7.74 -27.45 -12.32
N ARG A 217 8.41 -28.47 -11.76
CA ARG A 217 7.93 -29.86 -11.84
C ARG A 217 6.54 -30.02 -11.21
N LEU A 218 6.32 -29.44 -10.02
CA LEU A 218 5.00 -29.49 -9.37
C LEU A 218 3.94 -28.76 -10.20
N ARG A 219 4.30 -27.63 -10.81
CA ARG A 219 3.42 -26.90 -11.73
C ARG A 219 3.00 -27.75 -12.93
N GLN A 220 3.94 -28.46 -13.55
CA GLN A 220 3.66 -29.35 -14.69
C GLN A 220 2.75 -30.50 -14.27
N MET A 221 3.03 -31.18 -13.15
CA MET A 221 2.18 -32.23 -12.60
C MET A 221 0.76 -31.74 -12.33
N LEU A 222 0.62 -30.54 -11.78
CA LEU A 222 -0.70 -29.91 -11.55
C LEU A 222 -1.45 -29.69 -12.87
N VAL A 223 -0.79 -29.12 -13.88
CA VAL A 223 -1.40 -28.85 -15.21
C VAL A 223 -1.85 -30.14 -15.88
N GLU A 224 -1.01 -31.19 -15.87
CA GLU A 224 -1.33 -32.50 -16.45
C GLU A 224 -2.53 -33.15 -15.73
N SER A 225 -2.56 -33.13 -14.39
CA SER A 225 -3.67 -33.69 -13.60
C SER A 225 -4.98 -32.92 -13.83
N LEU A 226 -4.92 -31.59 -13.95
CA LEU A 226 -6.11 -30.77 -14.27
C LEU A 226 -6.64 -31.09 -15.69
N ALA A 227 -5.75 -31.26 -16.67
CA ALA A 227 -6.13 -31.61 -18.04
C ALA A 227 -6.80 -33.00 -18.14
N GLN A 228 -6.40 -33.95 -17.29
CA GLN A 228 -6.98 -35.27 -17.20
C GLN A 228 -8.24 -35.37 -16.34
N GLY A 229 -8.64 -34.28 -15.69
CA GLY A 229 -9.76 -34.29 -14.74
C GLY A 229 -9.50 -35.10 -13.46
N ALA A 230 -8.23 -35.41 -13.17
CA ALA A 230 -7.85 -36.20 -12.01
C ALA A 230 -8.06 -35.46 -10.69
N ASP A 231 -8.21 -36.21 -9.60
CA ASP A 231 -8.21 -35.64 -8.26
C ASP A 231 -6.84 -35.09 -7.92
N VAL A 232 -6.81 -33.89 -7.34
CA VAL A 232 -5.61 -33.14 -6.99
C VAL A 232 -5.64 -32.77 -5.52
N SER A 233 -4.55 -33.04 -4.80
CA SER A 233 -4.41 -32.55 -3.41
C SER A 233 -4.47 -31.04 -3.36
N ALA A 234 -5.21 -30.46 -2.41
CA ALA A 234 -5.31 -29.02 -2.19
C ALA A 234 -3.94 -28.36 -1.93
N LEU A 235 -2.97 -29.13 -1.45
CA LEU A 235 -1.61 -28.63 -1.22
C LEU A 235 -0.86 -28.32 -2.53
N TRP A 236 -1.18 -29.01 -3.64
CA TRP A 236 -0.50 -28.76 -4.93
C TRP A 236 -0.77 -27.36 -5.49
N PRO A 237 -2.04 -26.95 -5.75
CA PRO A 237 -2.30 -25.58 -6.21
C PRO A 237 -1.86 -24.52 -5.20
N SER A 238 -1.95 -24.77 -3.88
CA SER A 238 -1.45 -23.85 -2.87
C SER A 238 0.06 -23.66 -2.93
N ALA A 239 0.82 -24.75 -3.11
CA ALA A 239 2.29 -24.71 -3.22
C ALA A 239 2.73 -24.07 -4.54
N VAL A 240 2.08 -24.39 -5.66
CA VAL A 240 2.34 -23.73 -6.97
C VAL A 240 2.06 -22.24 -6.89
N ALA A 241 0.99 -21.83 -6.19
CA ALA A 241 0.60 -20.44 -6.00
C ALA A 241 1.65 -19.59 -5.23
N MET A 242 2.58 -20.22 -4.49
CA MET A 242 3.69 -19.53 -3.84
C MET A 242 4.84 -19.15 -4.79
N TYR A 243 4.85 -19.69 -6.03
CA TYR A 243 5.92 -19.48 -7.01
C TYR A 243 5.41 -18.88 -8.33
N PHE A 244 4.18 -19.20 -8.71
CA PHE A 244 3.57 -18.79 -9.98
C PHE A 244 2.15 -18.28 -9.75
N PRO A 245 1.75 -17.20 -10.44
CA PRO A 245 0.35 -16.76 -10.40
C PRO A 245 -0.53 -17.82 -11.06
N LEU A 246 -1.55 -18.31 -10.34
CA LEU A 246 -2.39 -19.40 -10.84
C LEU A 246 -3.13 -19.06 -12.15
N HIS A 247 -3.45 -17.78 -12.39
CA HIS A 247 -4.07 -17.36 -13.65
C HIS A 247 -3.16 -17.54 -14.88
N SER A 248 -1.85 -17.78 -14.69
CA SER A 248 -0.92 -18.07 -15.77
C SER A 248 -0.92 -19.55 -16.21
N LEU A 249 -1.58 -20.42 -15.44
CA LEU A 249 -1.68 -21.84 -15.78
C LEU A 249 -2.60 -22.06 -16.98
N PRO A 250 -2.29 -22.99 -17.89
CA PRO A 250 -3.27 -23.47 -18.84
C PRO A 250 -4.53 -23.97 -18.12
N ASN A 251 -5.71 -23.59 -18.63
CA ASN A 251 -7.00 -23.97 -18.05
C ASN A 251 -7.18 -23.58 -16.56
N ALA A 252 -6.57 -22.50 -16.10
CA ALA A 252 -6.69 -22.03 -14.70
C ALA A 252 -8.13 -21.92 -14.19
N GLN A 253 -9.10 -21.67 -15.09
CA GLN A 253 -10.53 -21.58 -14.76
C GLN A 253 -11.07 -22.90 -14.19
N SER A 254 -10.55 -24.06 -14.63
CA SER A 254 -10.99 -25.36 -14.11
C SER A 254 -10.73 -25.56 -12.62
N LEU A 255 -9.82 -24.76 -12.04
CA LEU A 255 -9.62 -24.73 -10.59
C LEU A 255 -10.83 -24.12 -9.85
N LEU A 256 -11.55 -23.18 -10.47
CA LEU A 256 -12.74 -22.56 -9.86
C LEU A 256 -13.97 -23.46 -9.88
N ASP A 257 -13.99 -24.49 -10.74
CA ASP A 257 -15.12 -25.41 -10.89
C ASP A 257 -15.09 -26.57 -9.88
N ARG A 258 -14.05 -26.66 -9.06
CA ARG A 258 -13.86 -27.72 -8.06
C ARG A 258 -14.20 -27.24 -6.67
N ALA A 259 -14.62 -28.15 -5.81
CA ALA A 259 -14.82 -27.90 -4.38
C ALA A 259 -13.46 -27.93 -3.66
N TRP A 260 -13.06 -26.82 -3.07
CA TRP A 260 -11.82 -26.69 -2.33
C TRP A 260 -12.07 -26.25 -0.87
N PRO A 261 -11.14 -26.54 0.05
CA PRO A 261 -11.18 -25.94 1.38
C PRO A 261 -11.22 -24.40 1.32
N PRO A 262 -11.88 -23.73 2.27
CA PRO A 262 -12.08 -22.27 2.23
C PRO A 262 -10.81 -21.46 2.00
N ALA A 263 -9.70 -21.83 2.66
CA ALA A 263 -8.42 -21.11 2.51
C ALA A 263 -7.90 -21.13 1.05
N LEU A 264 -8.01 -22.27 0.36
CA LEU A 264 -7.61 -22.35 -1.06
C LEU A 264 -8.59 -21.62 -1.97
N THR A 265 -9.90 -21.68 -1.67
CA THR A 265 -10.92 -20.91 -2.42
C THR A 265 -10.57 -19.42 -2.45
N GLU A 266 -10.13 -18.83 -1.33
CA GLU A 266 -9.69 -17.45 -1.25
C GLU A 266 -8.44 -17.15 -2.11
N VAL A 267 -7.48 -18.09 -2.19
CA VAL A 267 -6.32 -17.97 -3.10
C VAL A 267 -6.77 -17.98 -4.55
N LEU A 268 -7.71 -18.85 -4.91
CA LEU A 268 -8.23 -18.93 -6.27
C LEU A 268 -9.02 -17.68 -6.68
N LEU A 269 -9.78 -17.09 -5.75
CA LEU A 269 -10.43 -15.81 -5.98
C LEU A 269 -9.39 -14.73 -6.29
N GLN A 270 -8.33 -14.61 -5.48
CA GLN A 270 -7.28 -13.62 -5.65
C GLN A 270 -6.44 -13.86 -6.92
N GLN A 271 -6.05 -15.13 -7.20
CA GLN A 271 -5.05 -15.42 -8.24
C GLN A 271 -5.64 -15.87 -9.58
N VAL A 272 -6.93 -16.19 -9.66
CA VAL A 272 -7.59 -16.61 -10.91
C VAL A 272 -8.74 -15.67 -11.27
N ARG A 273 -9.71 -15.49 -10.36
CA ARG A 273 -10.92 -14.72 -10.68
C ARG A 273 -10.66 -13.22 -10.79
N GLU A 274 -9.90 -12.64 -9.87
CA GLU A 274 -9.61 -11.20 -9.89
C GLU A 274 -8.84 -10.77 -11.16
N PRO A 275 -7.75 -11.46 -11.60
CA PRO A 275 -7.09 -11.14 -12.87
C PRO A 275 -7.99 -11.32 -14.10
N GLU A 276 -8.93 -12.26 -14.06
CA GLU A 276 -9.91 -12.41 -15.14
C GLU A 276 -10.86 -11.21 -15.24
N GLN A 277 -11.35 -10.72 -14.10
CA GLN A 277 -12.16 -9.49 -14.05
C GLN A 277 -11.39 -8.27 -14.56
N GLU A 278 -10.10 -8.15 -14.25
CA GLU A 278 -9.25 -7.08 -14.77
C GLU A 278 -9.16 -7.12 -16.30
N ARG A 279 -8.99 -8.31 -16.90
CA ARG A 279 -8.99 -8.47 -18.36
C ARG A 279 -10.31 -8.01 -19.00
N GLN A 280 -11.45 -8.30 -18.36
CA GLN A 280 -12.77 -7.89 -18.85
C GLN A 280 -12.99 -6.37 -18.83
N TYR A 281 -12.31 -5.64 -17.93
CA TYR A 281 -12.42 -4.18 -17.89
C TYR A 281 -11.65 -3.46 -19.01
N ARG A 282 -10.69 -4.13 -19.65
CA ARG A 282 -9.74 -3.50 -20.58
C ARG A 282 -10.39 -2.71 -21.71
N ASP A 283 -11.42 -3.27 -22.32
CA ASP A 283 -12.13 -2.63 -23.43
C ASP A 283 -13.14 -1.56 -22.98
N SER A 284 -13.44 -1.50 -21.69
CA SER A 284 -14.39 -0.55 -21.09
C SER A 284 -13.73 0.74 -20.58
N ILE A 285 -12.40 0.85 -20.64
CA ILE A 285 -11.65 2.03 -20.20
C ILE A 285 -11.39 2.92 -21.43
N PRO A 286 -11.90 4.17 -21.45
CA PRO A 286 -11.71 5.08 -22.56
C PRO A 286 -10.25 5.52 -22.69
N ARG A 287 -9.83 5.81 -23.91
CA ARG A 287 -8.52 6.38 -24.24
C ARG A 287 -8.73 7.83 -24.66
N LEU A 288 -8.28 8.77 -23.84
CA LEU A 288 -8.51 10.20 -24.07
C LEU A 288 -7.44 10.85 -24.94
N THR A 289 -6.22 10.31 -24.95
CA THR A 289 -5.10 10.83 -25.74
C THR A 289 -4.35 9.71 -26.44
N ALA A 290 -3.64 10.05 -27.53
CA ALA A 290 -2.58 9.18 -28.05
C ALA A 290 -1.38 9.15 -27.07
N ILE A 291 -0.63 8.05 -27.06
CA ILE A 291 0.62 7.89 -26.32
C ILE A 291 1.71 7.68 -27.36
N GLU A 292 2.51 8.72 -27.64
CA GLU A 292 3.48 8.75 -28.74
C GLU A 292 4.89 9.09 -28.26
N ASP A 293 5.03 9.76 -27.10
CA ASP A 293 6.33 10.08 -26.54
C ASP A 293 7.10 8.79 -26.19
N HIS A 294 8.38 8.74 -26.58
CA HIS A 294 9.21 7.54 -26.41
C HIS A 294 9.33 7.13 -24.95
N VAL A 295 9.50 8.08 -24.03
CA VAL A 295 9.59 7.80 -22.58
C VAL A 295 8.23 7.33 -22.08
N SER A 296 7.12 8.00 -22.47
CA SER A 296 5.76 7.57 -22.10
C SER A 296 5.46 6.14 -22.56
N LEU A 297 5.94 5.73 -23.73
CA LEU A 297 5.81 4.36 -24.23
C LEU A 297 6.60 3.35 -23.37
N GLN A 298 7.82 3.70 -22.96
CA GLN A 298 8.65 2.84 -22.09
C GLN A 298 8.05 2.72 -20.69
N VAL A 299 7.62 3.83 -20.09
CA VAL A 299 6.95 3.87 -18.78
C VAL A 299 5.66 3.07 -18.82
N ARG A 300 4.84 3.25 -19.87
CA ARG A 300 3.64 2.43 -20.08
C ARG A 300 3.99 0.95 -20.11
N GLY A 301 5.00 0.54 -20.88
CA GLY A 301 5.45 -0.85 -20.96
C GLY A 301 5.81 -1.42 -19.60
N GLN A 302 6.55 -0.68 -18.78
CA GLN A 302 6.91 -1.09 -17.42
C GLN A 302 5.68 -1.37 -16.55
N TYR A 303 4.67 -0.48 -16.56
CA TYR A 303 3.47 -0.62 -15.73
C TYR A 303 2.38 -1.53 -16.34
N GLU A 304 2.43 -1.82 -17.64
CA GLU A 304 1.61 -2.90 -18.24
C GLU A 304 2.09 -4.28 -17.77
N GLU A 305 3.41 -4.47 -17.60
CA GLU A 305 3.98 -5.71 -17.07
C GLU A 305 3.80 -5.85 -15.57
N ASN A 306 4.03 -4.76 -14.84
CA ASN A 306 3.97 -4.70 -13.38
C ASN A 306 3.12 -3.50 -12.93
N PRO A 307 1.79 -3.63 -12.83
CA PRO A 307 0.91 -2.57 -12.30
C PRO A 307 1.34 -2.13 -10.91
N TYR A 308 1.57 -0.82 -10.73
CA TYR A 308 2.17 -0.25 -9.51
C TYR A 308 1.29 0.85 -8.88
N PRO A 309 1.31 0.96 -7.54
CA PRO A 309 1.71 -0.05 -6.55
C PRO A 309 0.65 -1.15 -6.40
N ARG A 310 1.03 -2.38 -6.04
CA ARG A 310 0.04 -3.39 -5.61
C ARG A 310 -0.38 -3.11 -4.17
N TRP A 311 -1.70 -3.13 -3.93
CA TRP A 311 -2.26 -2.91 -2.61
C TRP A 311 -3.48 -3.80 -2.39
N VAL A 312 -3.73 -4.18 -1.13
CA VAL A 312 -4.87 -5.05 -0.77
C VAL A 312 -6.05 -4.21 -0.29
N HIS A 313 -5.82 -3.22 0.56
CA HIS A 313 -6.86 -2.41 1.18
C HIS A 313 -6.59 -0.92 0.98
N ALA A 314 -7.63 -0.14 0.65
CA ALA A 314 -7.58 1.32 0.68
C ALA A 314 -7.97 1.82 2.08
N ALA A 315 -7.35 2.92 2.51
CA ALA A 315 -7.62 3.50 3.82
C ALA A 315 -9.12 3.80 4.02
N SER A 316 -9.61 3.50 5.21
CA SER A 316 -10.88 4.05 5.66
C SER A 316 -10.68 5.54 5.94
N VAL A 317 -11.57 6.37 5.43
CA VAL A 317 -11.54 7.81 5.68
C VAL A 317 -12.65 8.13 6.68
N ALA A 318 -12.37 9.05 7.62
CA ALA A 318 -13.36 9.69 8.46
C ALA A 318 -14.44 10.39 7.60
N GLU A 319 -15.34 11.14 8.21
CA GLU A 319 -16.35 11.89 7.46
C GLU A 319 -15.72 12.79 6.38
N PRO A 320 -16.31 12.84 5.17
CA PRO A 320 -15.77 13.67 4.08
C PRO A 320 -15.76 15.15 4.46
N ILE A 321 -14.68 15.83 4.11
CA ILE A 321 -14.47 17.27 4.35
C ILE A 321 -14.33 18.02 3.02
N THR A 322 -14.44 19.34 3.06
CA THR A 322 -14.12 20.18 1.89
C THR A 322 -12.59 20.29 1.70
N ILE A 323 -12.15 20.65 0.48
CA ILE A 323 -10.73 20.94 0.22
C ILE A 323 -10.25 22.09 1.11
N ASP A 324 -11.06 23.13 1.30
CA ASP A 324 -10.74 24.28 2.14
C ASP A 324 -10.57 23.88 3.62
N GLU A 325 -11.46 23.03 4.14
CA GLU A 325 -11.34 22.49 5.51
C GLU A 325 -10.06 21.67 5.65
N HIS A 326 -9.75 20.83 4.64
CA HIS A 326 -8.51 20.06 4.63
C HIS A 326 -7.29 20.97 4.70
N LEU A 327 -7.22 21.98 3.84
CA LEU A 327 -6.09 22.92 3.79
C LEU A 327 -5.95 23.74 5.07
N ARG A 328 -7.05 24.20 5.68
CA ARG A 328 -7.01 24.89 6.97
C ARG A 328 -6.50 24.00 8.09
N ASN A 329 -6.87 22.72 8.09
CA ASN A 329 -6.40 21.75 9.08
C ASN A 329 -4.92 21.44 8.90
N GLN A 330 -4.48 21.25 7.64
CA GLN A 330 -3.09 20.91 7.32
C GLN A 330 -2.14 22.12 7.41
N PHE A 331 -2.61 23.30 7.01
CA PHE A 331 -1.84 24.55 6.92
C PHE A 331 -2.57 25.71 7.63
N PRO A 332 -2.76 25.66 8.96
CA PRO A 332 -3.64 26.61 9.68
C PRO A 332 -3.27 28.07 9.51
N SER A 333 -1.99 28.36 9.20
CA SER A 333 -1.48 29.73 9.06
C SER A 333 -1.24 30.15 7.61
N ALA A 334 -1.41 29.24 6.63
CA ALA A 334 -1.13 29.58 5.23
C ALA A 334 -2.28 30.42 4.64
N PRO A 335 -1.98 31.56 4.00
CA PRO A 335 -2.98 32.32 3.27
C PRO A 335 -3.28 31.64 1.92
N PHE A 336 -4.54 31.32 1.69
CA PHE A 336 -5.06 30.86 0.40
C PHE A 336 -6.48 31.40 0.21
N HIS A 337 -6.94 31.44 -1.04
CA HIS A 337 -8.31 31.79 -1.38
C HIS A 337 -9.20 30.55 -1.38
N PRO A 338 -10.32 30.54 -0.65
CA PRO A 338 -11.27 29.44 -0.70
C PRO A 338 -11.77 29.17 -2.12
N LEU A 339 -12.12 27.92 -2.43
CA LEU A 339 -12.73 27.58 -3.71
C LEU A 339 -14.08 28.26 -3.87
N ALA A 340 -14.33 28.82 -5.04
CA ALA A 340 -15.60 29.51 -5.34
C ALA A 340 -16.78 28.54 -5.59
N SER A 341 -16.53 27.22 -5.66
CA SER A 341 -17.53 26.22 -6.01
C SER A 341 -18.50 25.94 -4.87
N ALA A 342 -19.78 26.15 -5.13
CA ALA A 342 -20.87 25.84 -4.19
C ALA A 342 -21.46 24.42 -4.41
N SER A 343 -21.13 23.71 -5.50
CA SER A 343 -21.80 22.47 -5.91
C SER A 343 -20.80 21.39 -6.36
N GLY A 344 -20.14 20.75 -5.36
CA GLY A 344 -19.20 19.68 -5.63
C GLY A 344 -17.86 20.16 -6.20
N VAL A 345 -16.87 19.29 -6.21
CA VAL A 345 -15.51 19.61 -6.70
C VAL A 345 -15.09 18.64 -7.80
N ASP A 346 -14.56 19.17 -8.88
CA ASP A 346 -13.98 18.39 -9.97
C ASP A 346 -12.48 18.20 -9.70
N ILE A 347 -12.05 16.94 -9.62
CA ILE A 347 -10.68 16.57 -9.24
C ILE A 347 -10.05 15.74 -10.36
N LEU A 348 -8.87 16.13 -10.81
CA LEU A 348 -8.02 15.34 -11.67
C LEU A 348 -6.95 14.65 -10.82
N VAL A 349 -6.88 13.31 -10.89
CA VAL A 349 -5.76 12.53 -10.39
C VAL A 349 -4.95 12.03 -11.57
N ALA A 350 -3.80 12.66 -11.83
CA ALA A 350 -2.92 12.35 -12.94
C ALA A 350 -1.83 11.37 -12.51
N GLY A 351 -1.68 10.24 -13.22
CA GLY A 351 -0.81 9.13 -12.82
C GLY A 351 -1.40 8.38 -11.64
N CYS A 352 -2.64 7.91 -11.78
CA CYS A 352 -3.38 7.29 -10.68
C CYS A 352 -2.92 5.87 -10.32
N GLY A 353 -2.04 5.25 -11.14
CA GLY A 353 -1.57 3.88 -10.97
C GLY A 353 -2.72 2.89 -10.78
N THR A 354 -2.60 2.02 -9.83
CA THR A 354 -3.59 0.99 -9.49
C THR A 354 -4.78 1.50 -8.66
N GLY A 355 -4.98 2.83 -8.56
CA GLY A 355 -6.23 3.43 -8.11
C GLY A 355 -6.42 3.60 -6.61
N ARG A 356 -5.42 3.33 -5.77
CA ARG A 356 -5.52 3.57 -4.32
C ARG A 356 -5.82 5.05 -4.05
N HIS A 357 -5.04 5.93 -4.64
CA HIS A 357 -5.13 7.37 -4.41
C HIS A 357 -6.47 7.99 -4.86
N PRO A 358 -6.99 7.77 -6.09
CA PRO A 358 -8.29 8.31 -6.48
C PRO A 358 -9.46 7.79 -5.61
N ILE A 359 -9.39 6.56 -5.09
CA ILE A 359 -10.37 6.03 -4.14
C ILE A 359 -10.31 6.80 -2.81
N GLU A 360 -9.13 7.08 -2.29
CA GLU A 360 -8.93 7.87 -1.07
C GLU A 360 -9.41 9.32 -1.25
N VAL A 361 -9.11 9.94 -2.40
CA VAL A 361 -9.58 11.29 -2.78
C VAL A 361 -11.11 11.35 -2.84
N ALA A 362 -11.75 10.37 -3.52
CA ALA A 362 -13.20 10.30 -3.67
C ALA A 362 -13.94 10.07 -2.33
N ARG A 363 -13.27 9.45 -1.35
CA ARG A 363 -13.78 9.29 0.03
C ARG A 363 -13.58 10.55 0.87
N LYS A 364 -12.42 11.19 0.71
CA LYS A 364 -11.96 12.30 1.54
C LYS A 364 -12.73 13.59 1.29
N TYR A 365 -13.05 13.88 0.02
CA TYR A 365 -13.67 15.17 -0.32
C TYR A 365 -15.17 15.06 -0.56
N LYS A 366 -15.91 16.01 0.03
CA LYS A 366 -17.36 16.13 -0.16
C LYS A 366 -17.69 16.34 -1.62
N ASP A 367 -18.69 15.61 -2.12
CA ASP A 367 -19.23 15.77 -3.47
C ASP A 367 -18.18 15.76 -4.61
N ALA A 368 -17.08 15.01 -4.38
CA ALA A 368 -15.99 14.88 -5.34
C ALA A 368 -16.42 14.11 -6.59
N ARG A 369 -16.07 14.63 -7.77
CA ARG A 369 -16.08 13.97 -9.08
C ARG A 369 -14.64 13.84 -9.52
N VAL A 370 -14.15 12.61 -9.63
CA VAL A 370 -12.74 12.32 -9.88
C VAL A 370 -12.55 11.78 -11.28
N LEU A 371 -11.72 12.44 -12.09
CA LEU A 371 -11.12 11.85 -13.28
C LEU A 371 -9.74 11.33 -12.91
N ALA A 372 -9.54 10.02 -13.03
CA ALA A 372 -8.29 9.34 -12.71
C ALA A 372 -7.63 8.84 -13.99
N LEU A 373 -6.43 9.34 -14.28
CA LEU A 373 -5.70 9.08 -15.52
C LEU A 373 -4.41 8.30 -15.26
N ASP A 374 -4.11 7.36 -16.16
CA ASP A 374 -2.83 6.65 -16.17
C ASP A 374 -2.42 6.26 -17.60
N LEU A 375 -1.12 5.98 -17.81
CA LEU A 375 -0.60 5.44 -19.07
C LEU A 375 -0.93 3.95 -19.24
N SER A 376 -1.00 3.19 -18.12
CA SER A 376 -1.15 1.74 -18.10
C SER A 376 -2.62 1.32 -17.99
N LEU A 377 -3.11 0.62 -19.01
CA LEU A 377 -4.44 -0.02 -18.96
C LEU A 377 -4.49 -1.13 -17.89
N ALA A 378 -3.39 -1.86 -17.68
CA ALA A 378 -3.33 -2.89 -16.66
C ALA A 378 -3.52 -2.28 -15.25
N SER A 379 -2.86 -1.16 -14.96
CA SER A 379 -3.06 -0.40 -13.72
C SER A 379 -4.50 0.10 -13.56
N LEU A 380 -5.09 0.65 -14.63
CA LEU A 380 -6.47 1.14 -14.62
C LEU A 380 -7.51 0.01 -14.45
N CYS A 381 -7.27 -1.16 -15.04
CA CYS A 381 -8.13 -2.34 -14.84
C CYS A 381 -8.11 -2.79 -13.37
N TYR A 382 -6.92 -2.85 -12.78
CA TYR A 382 -6.77 -3.12 -11.35
C TYR A 382 -7.52 -2.08 -10.51
N ALA A 383 -7.34 -0.77 -10.80
CA ALA A 383 -8.02 0.33 -10.13
C ALA A 383 -9.54 0.19 -10.19
N LYS A 384 -10.08 -0.08 -11.37
CA LYS A 384 -11.51 -0.24 -11.60
C LYS A 384 -12.08 -1.42 -10.82
N ARG A 385 -11.39 -2.58 -10.79
CA ARG A 385 -11.79 -3.74 -9.98
C ARG A 385 -11.80 -3.43 -8.48
N LYS A 386 -10.79 -2.69 -8.00
CA LYS A 386 -10.65 -2.34 -6.57
C LYS A 386 -11.61 -1.24 -6.11
N THR A 387 -12.25 -0.53 -7.03
CA THR A 387 -13.16 0.57 -6.69
C THR A 387 -14.44 0.03 -6.05
N PRO A 388 -14.76 0.42 -4.80
CA PRO A 388 -16.00 0.02 -4.15
C PRO A 388 -17.22 0.49 -4.93
N ALA A 389 -18.27 -0.34 -5.01
CA ALA A 389 -19.50 -0.03 -5.75
C ALA A 389 -20.12 1.33 -5.34
N LEU A 390 -20.02 1.69 -4.07
CA LEU A 390 -20.49 2.99 -3.55
C LEU A 390 -19.72 4.21 -4.11
N LEU A 391 -18.52 4.02 -4.65
CA LEU A 391 -17.68 5.07 -5.22
C LEU A 391 -17.61 5.02 -6.75
N ALA A 392 -18.12 3.97 -7.37
CA ALA A 392 -18.02 3.77 -8.82
C ALA A 392 -18.63 4.93 -9.64
N HIS A 393 -19.65 5.60 -9.11
CA HIS A 393 -20.27 6.77 -9.73
C HIS A 393 -19.48 8.07 -9.54
N LYS A 394 -18.48 8.10 -8.66
CA LYS A 394 -17.65 9.28 -8.37
C LYS A 394 -16.33 9.28 -9.13
N ILE A 395 -15.87 8.12 -9.62
CA ILE A 395 -14.54 7.96 -10.23
C ILE A 395 -14.67 7.49 -11.67
N GLU A 396 -14.19 8.29 -12.59
CA GLU A 396 -14.01 7.96 -13.99
C GLU A 396 -12.54 7.60 -14.24
N TYR A 397 -12.27 6.41 -14.78
CA TYR A 397 -10.92 5.97 -15.15
C TYR A 397 -10.73 6.09 -16.66
N ALA A 398 -9.58 6.66 -17.08
CA ALA A 398 -9.25 6.76 -18.50
C ALA A 398 -7.74 6.67 -18.76
N GLN A 399 -7.36 6.10 -19.90
CA GLN A 399 -5.98 6.08 -20.35
C GLN A 399 -5.63 7.42 -21.01
N ALA A 400 -4.54 8.06 -20.57
CA ALA A 400 -4.04 9.30 -21.16
C ALA A 400 -2.56 9.51 -20.88
N ASP A 401 -1.90 10.25 -21.80
CA ASP A 401 -0.57 10.81 -21.61
C ASP A 401 -0.68 12.26 -21.11
N ILE A 402 -0.06 12.57 -19.96
CA ILE A 402 -0.06 13.91 -19.36
C ILE A 402 0.46 14.96 -20.35
N LEU A 403 1.44 14.61 -21.18
CA LEU A 403 2.02 15.53 -22.18
C LEU A 403 1.02 15.91 -23.31
N LYS A 404 -0.08 15.19 -23.45
CA LYS A 404 -1.13 15.41 -24.48
C LYS A 404 -2.46 15.89 -23.91
N LEU A 405 -2.55 16.20 -22.62
CA LEU A 405 -3.81 16.56 -21.94
C LEU A 405 -4.38 17.93 -22.39
N GLU A 406 -3.62 18.74 -23.12
CA GLU A 406 -4.13 20.01 -23.68
C GLU A 406 -5.32 19.82 -24.64
N SER A 407 -5.52 18.62 -25.17
CA SER A 407 -6.64 18.26 -26.04
C SER A 407 -7.95 17.98 -25.29
N ILE A 408 -7.94 17.95 -23.97
CA ILE A 408 -9.13 17.65 -23.15
C ILE A 408 -9.85 18.96 -22.80
N ASP A 409 -11.11 19.07 -23.22
CA ASP A 409 -11.98 20.22 -22.91
C ASP A 409 -12.64 20.05 -21.52
N ARG A 410 -11.81 19.98 -20.48
CA ARG A 410 -12.24 19.87 -19.06
C ARG A 410 -11.31 20.68 -18.18
N THR A 411 -11.86 21.28 -17.12
CA THR A 411 -11.08 21.98 -16.09
C THR A 411 -11.46 21.50 -14.70
N PHE A 412 -10.55 21.65 -13.75
CA PHE A 412 -10.63 21.04 -12.43
C PHE A 412 -10.38 22.07 -11.32
N ASP A 413 -11.01 21.86 -10.16
CA ASP A 413 -10.80 22.63 -8.94
C ASP A 413 -9.55 22.16 -8.21
N LEU A 414 -9.21 20.86 -8.31
CA LEU A 414 -7.99 20.26 -7.80
C LEU A 414 -7.32 19.38 -8.86
N VAL A 415 -6.03 19.57 -9.07
CA VAL A 415 -5.17 18.66 -9.82
C VAL A 415 -4.18 18.02 -8.85
N ASP A 416 -4.23 16.70 -8.73
CA ASP A 416 -3.30 15.91 -7.92
C ASP A 416 -2.40 15.06 -8.83
N ALA A 417 -1.09 15.28 -8.76
CA ALA A 417 -0.08 14.59 -9.55
C ALA A 417 1.10 14.21 -8.65
N SER A 418 0.85 13.30 -7.73
CA SER A 418 1.84 12.83 -6.77
C SER A 418 2.56 11.58 -7.29
N GLY A 419 3.89 11.65 -7.41
CA GLY A 419 4.68 10.49 -7.83
C GLY A 419 4.69 10.21 -9.34
N VAL A 420 4.40 11.19 -10.21
CA VAL A 420 4.26 10.94 -11.66
C VAL A 420 5.12 11.85 -12.54
N LEU A 421 5.18 13.16 -12.28
CA LEU A 421 5.82 14.11 -13.20
C LEU A 421 7.31 13.85 -13.41
N HIS A 422 8.00 13.33 -12.41
CA HIS A 422 9.42 13.01 -12.48
C HIS A 422 9.74 11.79 -13.37
N HIS A 423 8.72 11.11 -13.89
CA HIS A 423 8.85 10.03 -14.86
C HIS A 423 8.59 10.48 -16.32
N LEU A 424 8.26 11.75 -16.53
CA LEU A 424 8.07 12.30 -17.86
C LEU A 424 9.42 12.65 -18.52
N SER A 425 9.45 12.67 -19.85
CA SER A 425 10.59 13.16 -20.64
C SER A 425 10.91 14.63 -20.33
N ASP A 426 9.86 15.45 -20.15
CA ASP A 426 9.95 16.87 -19.72
C ASP A 426 8.96 17.12 -18.55
N VAL A 427 9.51 17.20 -17.34
CA VAL A 427 8.75 17.49 -16.11
C VAL A 427 8.03 18.81 -16.19
N ARG A 428 8.68 19.86 -16.73
CA ARG A 428 8.11 21.22 -16.80
C ARG A 428 6.99 21.31 -17.84
N ALA A 429 7.11 20.61 -18.96
CA ALA A 429 6.05 20.51 -19.95
C ALA A 429 4.82 19.80 -19.39
N GLY A 430 4.99 18.65 -18.72
CA GLY A 430 3.90 17.95 -18.05
C GLY A 430 3.24 18.81 -16.96
N TRP A 431 4.02 19.51 -16.16
CA TRP A 431 3.50 20.40 -15.12
C TRP A 431 2.68 21.56 -15.74
N ARG A 432 3.16 22.18 -16.83
CA ARG A 432 2.39 23.19 -17.57
C ARG A 432 1.10 22.65 -18.19
N ALA A 433 1.13 21.43 -18.74
CA ALA A 433 -0.07 20.80 -19.28
C ALA A 433 -1.15 20.62 -18.20
N LEU A 434 -0.76 20.14 -17.01
CA LEU A 434 -1.68 20.03 -15.88
C LEU A 434 -2.18 21.39 -15.37
N LEU A 435 -1.31 22.41 -15.35
CA LEU A 435 -1.68 23.76 -14.91
C LEU A 435 -2.71 24.42 -15.82
N LYS A 436 -2.72 24.11 -17.13
CA LYS A 436 -3.75 24.60 -18.06
C LYS A 436 -5.15 24.06 -17.73
N LEU A 437 -5.22 22.84 -17.20
CA LEU A 437 -6.49 22.22 -16.79
C LEU A 437 -6.97 22.69 -15.41
N LEU A 438 -6.14 23.41 -14.66
CA LEU A 438 -6.51 23.93 -13.35
C LEU A 438 -7.27 25.26 -13.51
N ARG A 439 -8.46 25.35 -12.88
CA ARG A 439 -9.26 26.58 -12.83
C ARG A 439 -8.52 27.71 -12.11
N PRO A 440 -8.77 28.99 -12.43
CA PRO A 440 -8.32 30.10 -11.59
C PRO A 440 -8.80 29.90 -10.14
N GLY A 441 -7.96 30.16 -9.15
CA GLY A 441 -8.24 29.90 -7.73
C GLY A 441 -8.15 28.42 -7.33
N GLY A 442 -7.99 27.49 -8.28
CA GLY A 442 -7.89 26.05 -8.02
C GLY A 442 -6.57 25.64 -7.36
N PHE A 443 -6.56 24.45 -6.81
CA PHE A 443 -5.41 23.91 -6.08
C PHE A 443 -4.69 22.81 -6.87
N MET A 444 -3.38 22.73 -6.68
CA MET A 444 -2.55 21.66 -7.22
C MET A 444 -1.76 21.00 -6.09
N ARG A 445 -1.83 19.66 -6.00
CA ARG A 445 -1.01 18.85 -5.10
C ARG A 445 0.01 18.06 -5.92
N LEU A 446 1.28 18.16 -5.55
CA LEU A 446 2.37 17.52 -6.28
C LEU A 446 3.24 16.67 -5.36
N GLY A 447 3.78 15.59 -5.92
CA GLY A 447 4.82 14.77 -5.33
C GLY A 447 5.99 14.62 -6.30
N LEU A 448 7.18 15.15 -5.95
CA LEU A 448 8.37 15.16 -6.80
C LEU A 448 9.59 14.61 -6.05
N TYR A 449 10.48 13.90 -6.75
CA TYR A 449 11.69 13.38 -6.12
C TYR A 449 12.73 14.46 -5.88
N SER A 450 13.31 14.46 -4.66
CA SER A 450 14.42 15.33 -4.27
C SER A 450 15.76 14.81 -4.80
N GLU A 451 16.56 15.68 -5.37
CA GLU A 451 17.94 15.36 -5.78
C GLU A 451 18.80 14.94 -4.58
N LEU A 452 18.68 15.64 -3.44
CA LEU A 452 19.48 15.37 -2.25
C LEU A 452 19.04 14.09 -1.52
N ALA A 453 17.74 13.89 -1.36
CA ALA A 453 17.21 12.75 -0.62
C ALA A 453 17.36 11.41 -1.38
N ARG A 454 17.42 11.46 -2.72
CA ARG A 454 17.54 10.25 -3.58
C ARG A 454 18.98 9.77 -3.79
N ARG A 455 20.00 10.37 -3.14
CA ARG A 455 21.42 10.01 -3.34
C ARG A 455 21.73 8.52 -3.11
N GLY A 456 21.06 7.88 -2.14
CA GLY A 456 21.21 6.44 -1.89
C GLY A 456 20.67 5.58 -3.03
N ILE A 457 19.53 5.99 -3.59
CA ILE A 457 18.93 5.32 -4.76
C ILE A 457 19.78 5.52 -6.00
N VAL A 458 20.33 6.72 -6.21
CA VAL A 458 21.28 7.00 -7.31
C VAL A 458 22.50 6.07 -7.23
N ALA A 459 23.07 5.90 -6.03
CA ALA A 459 24.20 4.99 -5.80
C ALA A 459 23.80 3.52 -6.09
N ALA A 460 22.61 3.08 -5.67
CA ALA A 460 22.12 1.74 -5.98
C ALA A 460 21.89 1.53 -7.49
N ARG A 461 21.37 2.52 -8.20
CA ARG A 461 21.20 2.47 -9.66
C ARG A 461 22.56 2.44 -10.39
N ALA A 462 23.57 3.16 -9.90
CA ALA A 462 24.94 3.05 -10.44
C ALA A 462 25.51 1.63 -10.25
N PHE A 463 25.31 1.03 -9.08
CA PHE A 463 25.67 -0.37 -8.80
C PHE A 463 24.99 -1.36 -9.78
N ILE A 464 23.69 -1.15 -10.06
CA ILE A 464 22.91 -1.96 -11.01
C ILE A 464 23.52 -1.89 -12.42
N LEU A 465 23.86 -0.68 -12.88
CA LEU A 465 24.47 -0.47 -14.19
C LEU A 465 25.86 -1.11 -14.28
N GLU A 466 26.71 -0.94 -13.28
CA GLU A 466 28.04 -1.56 -13.20
C GLU A 466 27.98 -3.09 -13.30
N ARG A 467 26.98 -3.69 -12.66
CA ARG A 467 26.73 -5.15 -12.66
C ARG A 467 25.92 -5.65 -13.85
N SER A 468 25.47 -4.74 -14.72
CA SER A 468 24.64 -5.06 -15.89
C SER A 468 23.35 -5.82 -15.56
N TYR A 469 22.75 -5.55 -14.40
CA TYR A 469 21.43 -6.10 -14.06
C TYR A 469 20.34 -5.50 -14.93
N ARG A 470 19.45 -6.37 -15.41
CA ARG A 470 18.27 -5.99 -16.21
C ARG A 470 17.01 -5.94 -15.33
N PRO A 471 15.95 -5.25 -15.75
CA PRO A 471 14.69 -5.18 -15.02
C PRO A 471 13.85 -6.46 -15.16
N THR A 472 14.50 -7.64 -15.10
CA THR A 472 13.86 -8.97 -15.11
C THR A 472 13.67 -9.48 -13.69
N PRO A 473 12.64 -10.30 -13.42
CA PRO A 473 12.40 -10.81 -12.07
C PRO A 473 13.63 -11.50 -11.43
N ASP A 474 14.38 -12.27 -12.22
CA ASP A 474 15.56 -12.99 -11.71
C ASP A 474 16.72 -12.03 -11.39
N ASP A 475 16.97 -11.05 -12.24
CA ASP A 475 18.00 -10.04 -12.00
C ASP A 475 17.63 -9.15 -10.81
N ILE A 476 16.36 -8.78 -10.67
CA ILE A 476 15.87 -8.01 -9.50
C ILE A 476 16.08 -8.82 -8.22
N ARG A 477 15.70 -10.11 -8.17
CA ARG A 477 15.94 -10.95 -7.00
C ARG A 477 17.43 -11.06 -6.64
N ARG A 478 18.32 -11.27 -7.63
CA ARG A 478 19.77 -11.33 -7.43
C ARG A 478 20.33 -10.00 -6.96
N CYS A 479 19.96 -8.91 -7.61
CA CYS A 479 20.37 -7.55 -7.25
C CYS A 479 19.98 -7.23 -5.80
N ARG A 480 18.75 -7.54 -5.37
CA ARG A 480 18.30 -7.34 -3.99
C ARG A 480 19.22 -8.06 -2.99
N GLN A 481 19.60 -9.32 -3.26
CA GLN A 481 20.49 -10.07 -2.36
C GLN A 481 21.90 -9.47 -2.31
N GLU A 482 22.44 -8.99 -3.42
CA GLU A 482 23.75 -8.34 -3.42
C GLU A 482 23.71 -6.96 -2.72
N LEU A 483 22.68 -6.17 -2.93
CA LEU A 483 22.51 -4.88 -2.24
C LEU A 483 22.43 -5.06 -0.73
N LEU A 484 21.71 -6.08 -0.24
CA LEU A 484 21.61 -6.39 1.19
C LEU A 484 22.96 -6.78 1.83
N ASN A 485 23.90 -7.29 1.03
CA ASN A 485 25.25 -7.68 1.48
C ASN A 485 26.32 -6.62 1.15
N SER A 486 25.92 -5.42 0.70
CA SER A 486 26.80 -4.32 0.29
C SER A 486 26.72 -3.14 1.25
N PRO A 487 27.58 -2.12 1.11
CA PRO A 487 27.43 -0.83 1.82
C PRO A 487 26.12 -0.09 1.49
N LEU A 488 25.41 -0.49 0.44
CA LEU A 488 24.13 0.09 -0.01
C LEU A 488 22.90 -0.58 0.64
N LYS A 489 23.10 -1.45 1.64
CA LYS A 489 22.00 -2.19 2.30
C LYS A 489 20.86 -1.32 2.83
N ASP A 490 21.14 -0.05 3.12
CA ASP A 490 20.13 0.91 3.63
C ASP A 490 19.02 1.22 2.59
N VAL A 491 19.21 0.86 1.31
CA VAL A 491 18.14 0.93 0.30
C VAL A 491 16.93 0.05 0.68
N ALA A 492 17.14 -1.00 1.45
CA ALA A 492 16.08 -1.87 1.96
C ALA A 492 15.20 -1.21 3.06
N ARG A 493 15.58 0.00 3.52
CA ARG A 493 14.69 0.82 4.37
C ARG A 493 13.55 1.45 3.57
N ALA A 494 13.66 1.52 2.24
CA ALA A 494 12.55 1.91 1.41
C ALA A 494 11.50 0.80 1.38
N GLY A 495 10.25 1.11 1.70
CA GLY A 495 9.13 0.17 1.65
C GLY A 495 8.99 -0.51 0.29
N ASP A 496 9.32 0.21 -0.75
CA ASP A 496 9.29 -0.21 -2.16
C ASP A 496 10.34 -1.30 -2.51
N PHE A 497 11.17 -1.72 -1.57
CA PHE A 497 12.14 -2.80 -1.77
C PHE A 497 11.51 -4.21 -1.71
N PHE A 498 10.27 -4.37 -1.23
CA PHE A 498 9.71 -5.63 -0.79
C PHE A 498 8.63 -6.24 -1.70
N SER A 499 8.35 -5.63 -2.86
CA SER A 499 7.60 -6.29 -3.95
C SER A 499 8.32 -6.10 -5.28
N MET A 500 7.94 -6.90 -6.29
CA MET A 500 8.63 -6.87 -7.59
C MET A 500 8.40 -5.56 -8.32
N SER A 501 7.13 -5.10 -8.40
CA SER A 501 6.78 -3.84 -9.07
C SER A 501 7.38 -2.63 -8.35
N GLU A 502 7.28 -2.60 -7.00
CA GLU A 502 7.84 -1.52 -6.19
C GLU A 502 9.37 -1.46 -6.31
N CYS A 503 10.07 -2.61 -6.22
CA CYS A 503 11.52 -2.67 -6.37
C CYS A 503 11.97 -2.28 -7.80
N ARG A 504 11.21 -2.70 -8.82
CA ARG A 504 11.45 -2.29 -10.21
C ARG A 504 11.28 -0.79 -10.38
N ASP A 505 10.25 -0.20 -9.81
CA ASP A 505 10.01 1.25 -9.81
C ASP A 505 11.14 2.00 -9.12
N LEU A 506 11.50 1.59 -7.91
CA LEU A 506 12.52 2.24 -7.10
C LEU A 506 13.91 2.24 -7.77
N LEU A 507 14.34 1.06 -8.28
CA LEU A 507 15.73 0.82 -8.67
C LEU A 507 15.96 0.69 -10.17
N PHE A 508 14.97 0.24 -10.93
CA PHE A 508 15.09 -0.10 -12.36
C PHE A 508 14.19 0.76 -13.26
N HIS A 509 13.58 1.81 -12.72
CA HIS A 509 12.68 2.66 -13.52
C HIS A 509 13.40 3.24 -14.74
N VAL A 510 12.74 3.18 -15.90
CA VAL A 510 13.30 3.60 -17.19
C VAL A 510 13.63 5.09 -17.25
N GLN A 511 12.90 5.94 -16.52
CA GLN A 511 13.07 7.38 -16.46
C GLN A 511 12.81 7.92 -15.07
N GLU A 512 13.79 8.61 -14.48
CA GLU A 512 13.65 9.35 -13.22
C GLU A 512 14.38 10.69 -13.30
N ARG A 513 13.64 11.79 -13.19
CA ARG A 513 14.16 13.14 -13.03
C ARG A 513 13.99 13.56 -11.58
N ARG A 514 15.07 13.95 -10.92
CA ARG A 514 15.05 14.54 -9.59
C ARG A 514 15.13 16.05 -9.71
N LEU A 515 14.49 16.76 -8.79
CA LEU A 515 14.48 18.22 -8.77
C LEU A 515 15.10 18.75 -7.47
N THR A 516 15.49 20.02 -7.53
CA THR A 516 15.91 20.81 -6.38
C THR A 516 14.82 21.82 -6.01
N LEU A 517 14.80 22.28 -4.76
CA LEU A 517 13.88 23.33 -4.33
C LEU A 517 14.04 24.66 -5.10
N PRO A 518 15.25 25.10 -5.49
CA PRO A 518 15.41 26.25 -6.41
C PRO A 518 14.72 26.06 -7.78
N GLU A 519 14.79 24.86 -8.39
CA GLU A 519 14.07 24.58 -9.65
C GLU A 519 12.55 24.66 -9.48
N ILE A 520 12.03 24.11 -8.38
CA ILE A 520 10.59 24.20 -8.02
C ILE A 520 10.18 25.66 -7.80
N LYS A 521 10.99 26.43 -7.04
CA LYS A 521 10.76 27.86 -6.79
C LYS A 521 10.68 28.66 -8.09
N SER A 522 11.63 28.42 -9.01
CA SER A 522 11.64 29.07 -10.34
C SER A 522 10.35 28.79 -11.12
N PHE A 523 9.91 27.53 -11.18
CA PHE A 523 8.69 27.15 -11.87
C PHE A 523 7.43 27.83 -11.27
N ILE A 524 7.33 27.86 -9.94
CA ILE A 524 6.23 28.51 -9.21
C ILE A 524 6.17 30.01 -9.57
N ALA A 525 7.31 30.71 -9.53
CA ALA A 525 7.39 32.13 -9.82
C ALA A 525 7.07 32.44 -11.29
N GLU A 526 7.59 31.63 -12.25
CA GLU A 526 7.35 31.81 -13.69
C GLU A 526 5.89 31.62 -14.08
N ASN A 527 5.11 30.83 -13.33
CA ASN A 527 3.74 30.49 -13.67
C ASN A 527 2.71 31.15 -12.76
N GLY A 528 3.09 32.14 -11.94
CA GLY A 528 2.15 32.87 -11.08
C GLY A 528 1.43 31.99 -10.07
N LEU A 529 2.14 31.00 -9.49
CA LEU A 529 1.56 30.08 -8.55
C LEU A 529 1.88 30.53 -7.11
N ARG A 530 0.95 30.29 -6.21
CA ARG A 530 1.14 30.53 -4.79
C ARG A 530 1.51 29.22 -4.09
N PHE A 531 2.68 29.17 -3.47
CA PHE A 531 3.08 28.05 -2.62
C PHE A 531 2.31 28.10 -1.29
N ILE A 532 1.63 27.00 -0.93
CA ILE A 532 0.85 26.88 0.32
C ILE A 532 1.70 26.24 1.42
N GLY A 533 2.33 25.08 1.15
CA GLY A 533 3.18 24.38 2.10
C GLY A 533 3.48 22.95 1.72
N PHE A 534 4.45 22.35 2.43
CA PHE A 534 4.78 20.95 2.34
C PHE A 534 3.96 20.10 3.31
N GLU A 535 3.62 18.87 2.89
CA GLU A 535 3.04 17.86 3.79
C GLU A 535 4.16 17.19 4.59
N PHE A 536 4.21 17.43 5.88
CA PHE A 536 5.20 16.84 6.79
C PHE A 536 4.59 16.32 8.09
N ALA A 537 5.29 15.35 8.68
CA ALA A 537 5.04 14.97 10.06
C ALA A 537 5.31 16.16 11.01
N PRO A 538 4.55 16.31 12.12
CA PRO A 538 4.72 17.41 13.06
C PRO A 538 6.14 17.61 13.57
N GLN A 539 6.90 16.53 13.71
CA GLN A 539 8.28 16.56 14.20
C GLN A 539 9.24 17.31 13.24
N VAL A 540 9.08 17.11 11.92
CA VAL A 540 9.88 17.82 10.90
C VAL A 540 9.55 19.31 10.93
N MET A 541 8.26 19.63 10.99
CA MET A 541 7.79 21.03 11.09
C MET A 541 8.28 21.73 12.37
N GLN A 542 8.27 21.05 13.51
CA GLN A 542 8.79 21.59 14.76
C GLN A 542 10.31 21.83 14.67
N HIS A 543 11.04 20.90 14.07
CA HIS A 543 12.49 21.05 13.88
C HIS A 543 12.83 22.25 12.97
N TYR A 544 12.12 22.37 11.82
CA TYR A 544 12.27 23.53 10.93
C TYR A 544 12.00 24.85 11.66
N ARG A 545 10.93 24.95 12.45
CA ARG A 545 10.62 26.15 13.26
C ARG A 545 11.71 26.50 14.25
N ASN A 546 12.34 25.50 14.85
CA ASN A 546 13.45 25.74 15.79
C ASN A 546 14.68 26.35 15.11
N VAL A 547 14.94 25.99 13.84
CA VAL A 547 16.07 26.52 13.06
C VAL A 547 15.72 27.86 12.42
N PHE A 548 14.50 28.01 11.87
CA PHE A 548 14.07 29.16 11.07
C PHE A 548 12.82 29.84 11.67
N GLY A 549 12.88 30.21 12.95
CA GLY A 549 11.73 30.81 13.67
C GLY A 549 11.15 32.09 13.04
N GLY A 550 11.90 32.76 12.14
CA GLY A 550 11.41 33.93 11.39
C GLY A 550 10.52 33.59 10.18
N ASP A 551 10.44 32.32 9.74
CA ASP A 551 9.51 31.88 8.68
C ASP A 551 8.22 31.33 9.33
N ARG A 552 7.39 32.23 9.80
CA ARG A 552 6.12 31.90 10.50
C ARG A 552 5.22 30.94 9.73
N PHE A 553 5.24 31.02 8.40
CA PHE A 553 4.36 30.24 7.53
C PHE A 553 5.02 29.03 6.90
N MET A 554 6.34 28.84 7.13
CA MET A 554 7.15 27.76 6.55
C MET A 554 7.03 27.68 5.01
N ARG A 555 7.05 28.85 4.35
CA ARG A 555 6.84 28.99 2.89
C ARG A 555 8.07 29.44 2.15
N ASP A 556 9.14 29.75 2.84
CA ASP A 556 10.41 30.18 2.25
C ASP A 556 11.18 28.96 1.69
N LEU A 557 11.11 28.77 0.38
CA LEU A 557 11.76 27.64 -0.29
C LEU A 557 13.29 27.69 -0.24
N ASP A 558 13.90 28.88 -0.08
CA ASP A 558 15.36 29.00 0.10
C ASP A 558 15.77 28.49 1.48
N ARG A 559 14.99 28.79 2.52
CA ARG A 559 15.22 28.25 3.87
C ARG A 559 14.97 26.74 3.92
N TRP A 560 13.95 26.24 3.23
CA TRP A 560 13.76 24.80 3.09
C TRP A 560 14.91 24.12 2.35
N HIS A 561 15.48 24.78 1.33
CA HIS A 561 16.66 24.27 0.64
C HIS A 561 17.88 24.22 1.57
N ALA A 562 18.12 25.27 2.36
CA ALA A 562 19.18 25.27 3.37
C ALA A 562 18.96 24.15 4.41
N PHE A 563 17.72 23.97 4.89
CA PHE A 563 17.37 22.91 5.83
C PHE A 563 17.61 21.51 5.26
N GLU A 564 17.21 21.26 4.01
CA GLU A 564 17.44 19.99 3.31
C GLU A 564 18.94 19.73 3.08
N THR A 565 19.71 20.77 2.78
CA THR A 565 21.16 20.65 2.59
C THR A 565 21.86 20.16 3.85
N GLU A 566 21.43 20.63 5.03
CA GLU A 566 21.92 20.14 6.31
C GLU A 566 21.38 18.75 6.68
N LYS A 567 20.14 18.45 6.25
CA LYS A 567 19.40 17.21 6.54
C LYS A 567 18.85 16.57 5.27
N PRO A 568 19.71 15.95 4.46
CA PRO A 568 19.35 15.47 3.13
C PRO A 568 18.18 14.46 3.09
N ASP A 569 17.92 13.78 4.19
CA ASP A 569 16.82 12.80 4.28
C ASP A 569 15.46 13.43 4.65
N THR A 570 15.39 14.78 4.76
CA THR A 570 14.13 15.49 5.08
C THR A 570 13.00 15.12 4.12
N PHE A 571 13.31 14.98 2.83
CA PHE A 571 12.36 14.64 1.79
C PHE A 571 12.60 13.24 1.22
N ALA A 572 12.95 12.26 2.08
CA ALA A 572 13.29 10.90 1.67
C ALA A 572 12.19 10.21 0.83
N GLY A 573 10.92 10.48 1.11
CA GLY A 573 9.83 10.06 0.25
C GLY A 573 9.77 10.90 -1.03
N MET A 574 9.30 12.10 -0.90
CA MET A 574 9.14 13.08 -2.00
C MET A 574 8.96 14.49 -1.43
N TYR A 575 9.18 15.51 -2.24
CA TYR A 575 8.60 16.83 -2.03
C TYR A 575 7.08 16.72 -2.25
N GLN A 576 6.29 16.58 -1.20
CA GLN A 576 4.83 16.62 -1.29
C GLN A 576 4.36 18.01 -0.87
N PHE A 577 3.71 18.74 -1.77
CA PHE A 577 3.36 20.14 -1.53
C PHE A 577 2.10 20.58 -2.27
N TRP A 578 1.54 21.67 -1.77
CA TRP A 578 0.34 22.30 -2.30
C TRP A 578 0.63 23.67 -2.89
N LEU A 579 -0.03 23.93 -4.00
CA LEU A 579 -0.01 25.21 -4.72
C LEU A 579 -1.43 25.68 -4.96
N GLN A 580 -1.59 26.98 -5.14
CA GLN A 580 -2.83 27.60 -5.66
C GLN A 580 -2.50 28.41 -6.91
N LYS A 581 -3.34 28.29 -7.92
CA LYS A 581 -3.31 29.13 -9.13
C LYS A 581 -4.02 30.44 -8.81
N ASP A 582 -3.34 31.57 -9.00
CA ASP A 582 -3.93 32.90 -8.82
C ASP A 582 -4.98 33.22 -9.88
#